data_d7d3920644873c5bc857a436117eb6e6
#
_entry.id   d7d3920644873c5bc857a436117eb6e6
#
_cell.length_a   1.000
_cell.length_b   1.000
_cell.length_c   1.000
_cell.angle_alpha   90.00
_cell.angle_beta   90.00
_cell.angle_gamma   90.00
#
_symmetry.space_group_name_H-M   'P 1'
#
loop_
_entity.id
_entity.type
_entity.pdbx_description
1 polymer ?
#
loop_
_entity_poly.entity_id
_entity_poly.type
_entity_poly.pdbx_seq_one_letter_code
_entity_poly.pdbx_strand_id
1 'polypeptide(L)'
;MELSKGNFIAKFDDDDLYGPNYIADQLLPFEYTDADIVGKLCTFMYHEKSAKTYLRFPKNRHKYGDLVLGPTFFFKREVSENVKMRDLSKGEDTNFLKDCLNAGYKIYATDPYNFVYMRKKVEGFHTWDATDEQLLSNTIALGSENPESYAFV
;
A
#
# COMPACT_ATOMS: atom_id res chain seq x y z
N MET A 1 0.36 8.62 15.13
CA MET A 1 1.64 9.23 14.71
C MET A 1 2.39 9.92 15.84
N GLU A 2 1.71 10.56 16.79
CA GLU A 2 2.37 11.29 17.90
C GLU A 2 3.27 10.42 18.79
N LEU A 3 2.96 9.13 18.94
CA LEU A 3 3.73 8.18 19.76
C LEU A 3 4.96 7.60 19.06
N SER A 4 5.07 7.73 17.75
CA SER A 4 6.22 7.16 17.03
C SER A 4 7.46 8.04 17.17
N LYS A 5 8.66 7.42 17.35
CA LYS A 5 9.93 8.12 17.60
C LYS A 5 10.99 7.91 16.52
N GLY A 6 10.75 7.02 15.55
CA GLY A 6 11.70 6.72 14.45
C GLY A 6 11.78 7.85 13.42
N ASN A 7 12.79 7.84 12.56
CA ASN A 7 12.97 8.79 11.46
C ASN A 7 11.95 8.56 10.32
N PHE A 8 11.41 7.36 10.24
CA PHE A 8 10.37 6.95 9.32
C PHE A 8 9.13 6.49 10.07
N ILE A 9 8.00 6.60 9.43
CA ILE A 9 6.70 6.13 9.90
C ILE A 9 6.17 5.12 8.88
N ALA A 10 5.77 3.94 9.37
CA ALA A 10 5.12 2.91 8.59
C ALA A 10 3.67 2.73 9.07
N LYS A 11 2.73 2.67 8.14
CA LYS A 11 1.34 2.27 8.40
C LYS A 11 1.19 0.80 8.07
N PHE A 12 0.56 0.05 8.96
CA PHE A 12 0.20 -1.35 8.80
C PHE A 12 -1.29 -1.49 9.05
N ASP A 13 -1.96 -2.28 8.24
CA ASP A 13 -3.31 -2.74 8.51
C ASP A 13 -3.22 -4.19 9.03
N ASP A 14 -4.01 -4.53 10.05
CA ASP A 14 -3.91 -5.79 10.79
C ASP A 14 -4.52 -6.99 10.06
N ASP A 15 -5.19 -6.75 8.96
CA ASP A 15 -5.84 -7.76 8.11
C ASP A 15 -5.06 -8.09 6.82
N ASP A 16 -3.92 -7.44 6.57
CA ASP A 16 -3.05 -7.70 5.44
C ASP A 16 -1.81 -8.54 5.84
N LEU A 17 -1.10 -9.09 4.86
CA LEU A 17 0.12 -9.87 5.10
C LEU A 17 1.37 -9.08 4.71
N TYR A 18 2.33 -9.05 5.63
CA TYR A 18 3.62 -8.38 5.45
C TYR A 18 4.75 -9.39 5.58
N GLY A 19 5.58 -9.49 4.55
CA GLY A 19 6.73 -10.40 4.51
C GLY A 19 7.90 -9.93 5.38
N PRO A 20 8.85 -10.81 5.67
CA PRO A 20 9.96 -10.52 6.58
C PRO A 20 10.85 -9.37 6.09
N ASN A 21 10.94 -9.15 4.79
CA ASN A 21 11.77 -8.10 4.19
C ASN A 21 11.01 -6.80 3.88
N TYR A 22 9.71 -6.71 4.25
CA TYR A 22 8.84 -5.58 3.90
C TYR A 22 9.44 -4.21 4.27
N ILE A 23 9.93 -4.05 5.51
CA ILE A 23 10.50 -2.78 5.98
C ILE A 23 11.79 -2.45 5.23
N ALA A 24 12.65 -3.44 5.00
CA ALA A 24 13.90 -3.24 4.26
C ALA A 24 13.62 -2.76 2.83
N ASP A 25 12.66 -3.41 2.15
CA ASP A 25 12.24 -3.04 0.79
C ASP A 25 11.67 -1.62 0.72
N GLN A 26 10.91 -1.21 1.74
CA GLN A 26 10.34 0.15 1.79
C GLN A 26 11.38 1.22 2.13
N LEU A 27 12.50 0.87 2.76
CA LEU A 27 13.61 1.80 3.04
C LEU A 27 14.50 2.04 1.81
N LEU A 28 14.73 1.01 0.99
CA LEU A 28 15.64 1.09 -0.15
C LEU A 28 15.37 2.26 -1.12
N PRO A 29 14.13 2.60 -1.49
CA PRO A 29 13.88 3.71 -2.40
C PRO A 29 14.41 5.07 -1.92
N PHE A 30 14.52 5.29 -0.61
CA PHE A 30 15.08 6.55 -0.09
C PHE A 30 16.59 6.70 -0.34
N GLU A 31 17.29 5.61 -0.72
CA GLU A 31 18.71 5.65 -1.06
C GLU A 31 18.96 6.08 -2.50
N TYR A 32 18.01 5.83 -3.42
CA TYR A 32 18.19 6.06 -4.86
C TYR A 32 17.13 6.98 -5.49
N THR A 33 16.19 7.46 -4.69
CA THR A 33 15.18 8.44 -5.11
C THR A 33 15.18 9.65 -4.18
N ASP A 34 14.51 10.71 -4.57
CA ASP A 34 14.21 11.87 -3.72
C ASP A 34 12.76 11.84 -3.17
N ALA A 35 12.18 10.65 -3.05
CA ALA A 35 10.86 10.46 -2.50
C ALA A 35 10.80 10.84 -1.01
N ASP A 36 9.64 11.30 -0.59
CA ASP A 36 9.31 11.59 0.81
C ASP A 36 8.36 10.55 1.39
N ILE A 37 7.55 9.97 0.50
CA ILE A 37 6.58 8.90 0.77
C ILE A 37 6.83 7.78 -0.22
N VAL A 38 6.92 6.57 0.27
CA VAL A 38 6.93 5.35 -0.54
C VAL A 38 5.77 4.45 -0.16
N GLY A 39 5.39 3.58 -1.05
CA GLY A 39 4.36 2.57 -0.82
C GLY A 39 4.19 1.71 -2.04
N LYS A 40 3.19 0.86 -2.03
CA LYS A 40 2.92 -0.06 -3.13
C LYS A 40 1.59 0.31 -3.80
N LEU A 41 1.59 0.39 -5.13
CA LEU A 41 0.37 0.47 -5.93
C LEU A 41 0.18 -0.83 -6.72
N CYS A 42 1.25 -1.34 -7.33
CA CYS A 42 1.30 -2.72 -7.77
C CYS A 42 1.37 -3.63 -6.55
N THR A 43 0.42 -4.55 -6.37
CA THR A 43 0.34 -5.41 -5.18
C THR A 43 -0.19 -6.79 -5.51
N PHE A 44 0.26 -7.78 -4.77
CA PHE A 44 -0.44 -9.04 -4.70
C PHE A 44 -1.74 -8.88 -3.90
N MET A 45 -2.81 -9.53 -4.34
CA MET A 45 -4.09 -9.57 -3.65
C MET A 45 -4.58 -11.00 -3.58
N TYR A 46 -4.88 -11.48 -2.39
CA TYR A 46 -5.60 -12.74 -2.21
C TYR A 46 -7.10 -12.45 -2.09
N HIS A 47 -7.88 -13.00 -3.00
CA HIS A 47 -9.32 -12.85 -3.03
C HIS A 47 -9.98 -14.10 -2.46
N GLU A 48 -10.40 -14.07 -1.19
CA GLU A 48 -10.93 -15.23 -0.46
C GLU A 48 -12.14 -15.88 -1.14
N LYS A 49 -13.03 -15.07 -1.75
CA LYS A 49 -14.24 -15.60 -2.40
C LYS A 49 -13.94 -16.52 -3.58
N SER A 50 -12.90 -16.24 -4.33
CA SER A 50 -12.45 -17.08 -5.46
C SER A 50 -11.30 -18.02 -5.10
N ALA A 51 -10.72 -17.88 -3.90
CA ALA A 51 -9.52 -18.57 -3.44
C ALA A 51 -8.36 -18.46 -4.44
N LYS A 52 -8.13 -17.23 -4.97
CA LYS A 52 -7.10 -16.97 -5.97
C LYS A 52 -6.27 -15.75 -5.61
N THR A 53 -5.01 -15.80 -6.03
CA THR A 53 -4.08 -14.68 -5.95
C THR A 53 -4.02 -13.93 -7.29
N TYR A 54 -4.00 -12.62 -7.21
CA TYR A 54 -3.93 -11.70 -8.36
C TYR A 54 -2.79 -10.71 -8.16
N LEU A 55 -2.15 -10.30 -9.24
CA LEU A 55 -1.28 -9.13 -9.27
C LEU A 55 -2.10 -7.93 -9.76
N ARG A 56 -2.30 -6.93 -8.90
CA ARG A 56 -3.05 -5.70 -9.20
C ARG A 56 -2.13 -4.63 -9.75
N PHE A 57 -2.64 -3.84 -10.69
CA PHE A 57 -1.95 -2.69 -11.28
C PHE A 57 -0.49 -2.96 -11.69
N PRO A 58 -0.21 -4.01 -12.50
CA PRO A 58 1.15 -4.50 -12.75
C PRO A 58 2.10 -3.46 -13.37
N LYS A 59 1.55 -2.41 -14.01
CA LYS A 59 2.32 -1.32 -14.62
C LYS A 59 2.66 -0.19 -13.64
N ASN A 60 2.17 -0.26 -12.40
CA ASN A 60 2.28 0.83 -11.41
C ASN A 60 3.32 0.50 -10.32
N ARG A 61 4.55 0.26 -10.75
CA ARG A 61 5.71 -0.02 -9.89
C ARG A 61 6.94 0.76 -10.34
N HIS A 62 7.87 1.00 -9.42
CA HIS A 62 9.14 1.69 -9.66
C HIS A 62 8.98 3.04 -10.37
N LYS A 63 8.05 3.87 -9.89
CA LYS A 63 7.79 5.19 -10.48
C LYS A 63 7.19 6.17 -9.48
N TYR A 64 7.43 7.44 -9.75
CA TYR A 64 6.68 8.50 -9.09
C TYR A 64 5.22 8.51 -9.54
N GLY A 65 4.35 8.91 -8.63
CA GLY A 65 2.92 9.01 -8.89
C GLY A 65 2.21 9.78 -7.78
N ASP A 66 0.90 9.76 -7.82
CA ASP A 66 0.03 10.46 -6.89
C ASP A 66 -0.69 9.53 -5.91
N LEU A 67 -0.52 8.22 -6.07
CA LEU A 67 -1.23 7.22 -5.29
C LEU A 67 -0.34 6.01 -4.96
N VAL A 68 -0.42 5.58 -3.71
CA VAL A 68 -0.02 4.25 -3.21
C VAL A 68 -1.08 3.76 -2.23
N LEU A 69 -1.15 2.47 -1.96
CA LEU A 69 -2.17 1.90 -1.07
C LEU A 69 -1.90 2.29 0.39
N GLY A 70 -2.96 2.68 1.09
CA GLY A 70 -2.93 3.11 2.49
C GLY A 70 -2.18 2.17 3.44
N PRO A 71 -2.46 0.85 3.44
CA PRO A 71 -1.74 -0.10 4.28
C PRO A 71 -0.24 -0.23 3.97
N THR A 72 0.24 0.42 2.93
CA THR A 72 1.66 0.37 2.54
C THR A 72 2.39 1.70 2.71
N PHE A 73 1.80 2.69 3.35
CA PHE A 73 2.46 3.98 3.56
C PHE A 73 3.72 3.83 4.41
N PHE A 74 4.81 4.33 3.86
CA PHE A 74 6.09 4.43 4.52
C PHE A 74 6.70 5.79 4.17
N PHE A 75 6.94 6.65 5.14
CA PHE A 75 7.32 8.02 4.88
C PHE A 75 8.25 8.61 5.94
N LYS A 76 8.99 9.64 5.55
CA LYS A 76 9.83 10.42 6.44
C LYS A 76 8.97 11.08 7.53
N ARG A 77 9.45 11.09 8.76
CA ARG A 77 8.76 11.74 9.90
C ARG A 77 8.34 13.17 9.58
N GLU A 78 9.20 13.94 8.92
CA GLU A 78 8.95 15.32 8.53
C GLU A 78 7.61 15.51 7.80
N VAL A 79 7.20 14.54 6.98
CA VAL A 79 5.90 14.56 6.29
C VAL A 79 4.77 14.64 7.31
N SER A 80 4.79 13.83 8.37
CA SER A 80 3.74 13.82 9.39
C SER A 80 3.77 15.03 10.34
N GLU A 81 4.88 15.73 10.41
CA GLU A 81 5.00 16.97 11.18
C GLU A 81 4.29 18.12 10.46
N ASN A 82 4.37 18.14 9.13
CA ASN A 82 3.83 19.20 8.29
C ASN A 82 2.42 18.91 7.75
N VAL A 83 2.09 17.64 7.49
CA VAL A 83 0.79 17.22 6.95
C VAL A 83 0.15 16.22 7.91
N LYS A 84 -1.06 16.55 8.38
CA LYS A 84 -1.82 15.68 9.30
C LYS A 84 -2.83 14.83 8.54
N MET A 85 -2.93 13.56 8.90
CA MET A 85 -4.07 12.74 8.49
C MET A 85 -5.35 13.35 9.04
N ARG A 86 -6.36 13.46 8.19
CA ARG A 86 -7.69 13.94 8.58
C ARG A 86 -8.44 12.80 9.24
N ASP A 87 -9.19 13.09 10.30
CA ASP A 87 -10.10 12.12 10.92
C ASP A 87 -11.36 12.00 10.04
N LEU A 88 -11.33 11.10 9.09
CA LEU A 88 -12.40 10.85 8.13
C LEU A 88 -12.84 9.39 8.21
N SER A 89 -14.13 9.15 8.12
CA SER A 89 -14.69 7.79 8.08
C SER A 89 -14.35 7.02 6.79
N LYS A 90 -14.09 7.73 5.69
CA LYS A 90 -13.67 7.17 4.38
C LYS A 90 -12.74 8.14 3.67
N GLY A 91 -11.77 7.59 2.91
CA GLY A 91 -10.86 8.38 2.06
C GLY A 91 -9.76 9.11 2.81
N GLU A 92 -9.49 8.76 4.07
CA GLU A 92 -8.42 9.31 4.91
C GLU A 92 -7.07 9.23 4.17
N ASP A 93 -6.71 8.05 3.69
CA ASP A 93 -5.43 7.80 3.00
C ASP A 93 -5.30 8.62 1.71
N THR A 94 -6.35 8.65 0.89
CA THR A 94 -6.33 9.40 -0.38
C THR A 94 -6.21 10.91 -0.14
N ASN A 95 -6.91 11.43 0.86
CA ASN A 95 -6.81 12.85 1.22
C ASN A 95 -5.44 13.19 1.80
N PHE A 96 -4.84 12.30 2.60
CA PHE A 96 -3.49 12.49 3.13
C PHE A 96 -2.46 12.60 1.99
N LEU A 97 -2.48 11.67 1.01
CA LEU A 97 -1.57 11.74 -0.13
C LEU A 97 -1.77 13.02 -0.95
N LYS A 98 -3.02 13.43 -1.17
CA LYS A 98 -3.34 14.67 -1.88
C LYS A 98 -2.80 15.90 -1.14
N ASP A 99 -2.94 15.95 0.17
CA ASP A 99 -2.43 17.06 0.98
C ASP A 99 -0.89 17.06 0.97
N CYS A 100 -0.24 15.89 1.00
CA CYS A 100 1.21 15.78 0.85
C CYS A 100 1.70 16.29 -0.51
N LEU A 101 1.05 15.91 -1.60
CA LEU A 101 1.38 16.42 -2.94
C LEU A 101 1.22 17.94 -3.04
N ASN A 102 0.14 18.49 -2.47
CA ASN A 102 -0.09 19.93 -2.42
C ASN A 102 0.97 20.66 -1.60
N ALA A 103 1.56 20.00 -0.61
CA ALA A 103 2.68 20.52 0.18
C ALA A 103 4.05 20.34 -0.51
N GLY A 104 4.10 19.74 -1.70
CA GLY A 104 5.31 19.56 -2.49
C GLY A 104 6.06 18.24 -2.23
N TYR A 105 5.52 17.33 -1.42
CA TYR A 105 6.11 16.04 -1.16
C TYR A 105 5.96 15.08 -2.35
N LYS A 106 6.93 14.20 -2.53
CA LYS A 106 7.02 13.25 -3.64
C LYS A 106 6.65 11.84 -3.20
N ILE A 107 5.78 11.21 -3.95
CA ILE A 107 5.31 9.84 -3.71
C ILE A 107 5.93 8.91 -4.75
N TYR A 108 6.49 7.78 -4.30
CA TYR A 108 7.09 6.77 -5.15
C TYR A 108 6.46 5.40 -4.90
N ALA A 109 5.99 4.77 -5.97
CA ALA A 109 5.47 3.40 -5.94
C ALA A 109 6.62 2.40 -6.12
N THR A 110 6.79 1.50 -5.13
CA THR A 110 7.82 0.45 -5.11
C THR A 110 7.40 -0.78 -5.92
N ASP A 111 8.11 -1.89 -5.73
CA ASP A 111 7.74 -3.20 -6.26
C ASP A 111 6.52 -3.81 -5.53
N PRO A 112 5.95 -4.95 -5.98
CA PRO A 112 4.81 -5.59 -5.33
C PRO A 112 5.18 -6.53 -4.18
N TYR A 113 6.46 -6.82 -3.95
CA TYR A 113 6.90 -7.89 -3.07
C TYR A 113 6.77 -7.57 -1.58
N ASN A 114 6.79 -8.62 -0.76
CA ASN A 114 6.69 -8.59 0.69
C ASN A 114 5.41 -7.93 1.25
N PHE A 115 4.33 -7.87 0.43
CA PHE A 115 3.02 -7.42 0.83
C PHE A 115 1.91 -8.17 0.07
N VAL A 116 0.86 -8.59 0.78
CA VAL A 116 -0.36 -9.14 0.19
C VAL A 116 -1.58 -8.43 0.76
N TYR A 117 -2.34 -7.78 -0.10
CA TYR A 117 -3.66 -7.26 0.24
C TYR A 117 -4.66 -8.42 0.38
N MET A 118 -5.27 -8.55 1.55
CA MET A 118 -6.21 -9.62 1.86
C MET A 118 -7.65 -9.17 1.63
N ARG A 119 -8.28 -9.59 0.53
CA ARG A 119 -9.69 -9.31 0.29
C ARG A 119 -10.58 -10.38 0.89
N LYS A 120 -11.09 -10.11 2.09
CA LYS A 120 -11.97 -11.00 2.85
C LYS A 120 -13.31 -11.21 2.16
N LYS A 121 -13.90 -12.40 2.37
CA LYS A 121 -15.22 -12.77 1.85
C LYS A 121 -16.38 -12.08 2.55
N VAL A 122 -16.17 -11.59 3.78
CA VAL A 122 -17.22 -11.03 4.63
C VAL A 122 -17.63 -9.64 4.14
N GLU A 123 -18.92 -9.47 3.82
CA GLU A 123 -19.48 -8.16 3.46
C GLU A 123 -19.38 -7.18 4.65
N GLY A 124 -19.04 -5.92 4.33
CA GLY A 124 -18.91 -4.87 5.36
C GLY A 124 -17.60 -4.91 6.17
N PHE A 125 -16.73 -5.90 5.94
CA PHE A 125 -15.43 -5.99 6.61
C PHE A 125 -14.46 -4.89 6.13
N HIS A 126 -14.54 -4.53 4.85
CA HIS A 126 -13.67 -3.51 4.28
C HIS A 126 -14.35 -2.15 4.22
N THR A 127 -13.64 -1.11 4.59
CA THR A 127 -14.10 0.29 4.48
C THR A 127 -14.34 0.70 3.02
N TRP A 128 -13.64 0.06 2.07
CA TRP A 128 -13.81 0.27 0.64
C TRP A 128 -14.75 -0.79 0.03
N ASP A 129 -15.99 -0.39 -0.25
CA ASP A 129 -17.04 -1.22 -0.86
C ASP A 129 -16.88 -1.34 -2.38
N ALA A 130 -15.76 -1.93 -2.83
CA ALA A 130 -15.58 -2.20 -4.26
C ALA A 130 -16.26 -3.51 -4.65
N THR A 131 -16.91 -3.52 -5.82
CA THR A 131 -17.43 -4.75 -6.42
C THR A 131 -16.29 -5.65 -6.89
N ASP A 132 -16.55 -6.97 -7.00
CA ASP A 132 -15.57 -7.92 -7.53
C ASP A 132 -15.06 -7.48 -8.92
N GLU A 133 -15.93 -6.93 -9.77
CA GLU A 133 -15.56 -6.42 -11.09
C GLU A 133 -14.57 -5.25 -11.00
N GLN A 134 -14.81 -4.30 -10.11
CA GLN A 134 -13.89 -3.18 -9.87
C GLN A 134 -12.55 -3.65 -9.28
N LEU A 135 -12.59 -4.61 -8.35
CA LEU A 135 -11.38 -5.16 -7.72
C LEU A 135 -10.51 -5.92 -8.71
N LEU A 136 -11.12 -6.69 -9.61
CA LEU A 136 -10.43 -7.53 -10.59
C LEU A 136 -10.08 -6.78 -11.87
N SER A 137 -10.55 -5.54 -12.04
CA SER A 137 -10.09 -4.68 -13.13
C SER A 137 -8.59 -4.38 -12.96
N ASN A 138 -7.83 -4.37 -14.06
CA ASN A 138 -6.38 -4.17 -14.05
C ASN A 138 -5.61 -5.18 -13.17
N THR A 139 -6.03 -6.44 -13.15
CA THR A 139 -5.34 -7.52 -12.47
C THR A 139 -4.87 -8.60 -13.44
N ILE A 140 -3.86 -9.36 -13.02
CA ILE A 140 -3.40 -10.59 -13.65
C ILE A 140 -3.65 -11.71 -12.65
N ALA A 141 -4.44 -12.72 -13.02
CA ALA A 141 -4.63 -13.90 -12.20
C ALA A 141 -3.35 -14.75 -12.19
N LEU A 142 -2.87 -15.11 -11.00
CA LEU A 142 -1.66 -15.91 -10.83
C LEU A 142 -1.98 -17.36 -10.57
N GLY A 143 -2.86 -17.66 -9.62
CA GLY A 143 -3.25 -19.02 -9.28
C GLY A 143 -3.95 -19.10 -7.93
N SER A 144 -4.15 -20.36 -7.46
CA SER A 144 -4.79 -20.68 -6.18
C SER A 144 -3.81 -21.14 -5.10
N GLU A 145 -2.51 -20.97 -5.32
CA GLU A 145 -1.49 -21.27 -4.33
C GLU A 145 -1.51 -20.25 -3.20
N ASN A 146 -0.82 -20.57 -2.09
CA ASN A 146 -0.64 -19.65 -0.98
C ASN A 146 -0.08 -18.31 -1.50
N PRO A 147 -0.74 -17.17 -1.24
CA PRO A 147 -0.30 -15.86 -1.74
C PRO A 147 1.13 -15.49 -1.31
N GLU A 148 1.59 -15.99 -0.18
CA GLU A 148 2.96 -15.75 0.29
C GLU A 148 4.01 -16.32 -0.67
N SER A 149 3.71 -17.44 -1.35
CA SER A 149 4.63 -18.06 -2.33
C SER A 149 4.91 -17.16 -3.55
N TYR A 150 4.01 -16.23 -3.85
CA TYR A 150 4.19 -15.24 -4.91
C TYR A 150 4.85 -13.96 -4.41
N ALA A 151 4.55 -13.57 -3.18
CA ALA A 151 4.83 -12.24 -2.67
C ALA A 151 6.10 -12.17 -1.83
N PHE A 152 6.41 -13.19 -1.04
CA PHE A 152 7.51 -13.12 -0.07
C PHE A 152 8.83 -13.57 -0.70
N VAL A 153 9.79 -12.68 -0.73
CA VAL A 153 11.13 -12.87 -1.30
C VAL A 153 12.20 -12.43 -0.32
#